data_580dadbf805a3b992605154435de89c4
#
_entry.id   580dadbf805a3b992605154435de89c4
#
_cell.length_a   1.000
_cell.length_b   1.000
_cell.length_c   1.000
_cell.angle_alpha   90.00
_cell.angle_beta   90.00
_cell.angle_gamma   90.00
#
_symmetry.space_group_name_H-M   'P 1'
#
loop_
_entity.id
_entity.type
_entity.pdbx_description
1 polymer ?
#
loop_
_entity_poly.entity_id
_entity_poly.type
_entity_poly.pdbx_seq_one_letter_code
_entity_poly.pdbx_strand_id
1 'polypeptide(L)'
;MQQRSEETRTRILEAAVKQFSVQGYNKASVDNICAQAGVSKGAFYHHFESKQALFLALLDSWLNTFDQAVEASREQTVPETFHQMADAFPFLFQSAGENLPMFLEFWLQASRDEKIWQASIAPYHRYHKHFVSLIKKGIAEGSFADVNPDLAARLIVSTAMGLLLQSLLDPEGAKWEKVARESTTMLLDTLLKK
;
A
#
# COMPACT_ATOMS: atom_id res chain seq x y z
N MET A 1 -30.90 -5.95 1.57
CA MET A 1 -30.27 -6.01 0.23
C MET A 1 -28.81 -5.55 0.28
N GLN A 2 -28.49 -4.47 0.95
CA GLN A 2 -27.15 -3.89 1.02
C GLN A 2 -26.11 -4.87 1.65
N GLN A 3 -26.43 -5.51 2.77
CA GLN A 3 -25.54 -6.46 3.44
C GLN A 3 -25.14 -7.65 2.55
N ARG A 4 -26.09 -8.26 1.80
CA ARG A 4 -25.79 -9.35 0.85
C ARG A 4 -24.90 -8.87 -0.31
N SER A 5 -25.03 -7.64 -0.72
CA SER A 5 -24.20 -7.04 -1.76
C SER A 5 -22.75 -6.91 -1.27
N GLU A 6 -22.53 -6.39 -0.05
CA GLU A 6 -21.21 -6.29 0.55
C GLU A 6 -20.56 -7.66 0.81
N GLU A 7 -21.31 -8.64 1.30
CA GLU A 7 -20.84 -10.01 1.45
C GLU A 7 -20.36 -10.61 0.12
N THR A 8 -21.11 -10.37 -0.96
CA THR A 8 -20.75 -10.83 -2.31
C THR A 8 -19.48 -10.15 -2.81
N ARG A 9 -19.37 -8.82 -2.60
CA ARG A 9 -18.19 -8.04 -2.95
C ARG A 9 -16.94 -8.57 -2.22
N THR A 10 -17.05 -8.82 -0.93
CA THR A 10 -15.96 -9.36 -0.10
C THR A 10 -15.50 -10.74 -0.60
N ARG A 11 -16.42 -11.65 -0.89
CA ARG A 11 -16.10 -12.97 -1.43
C ARG A 11 -15.38 -12.90 -2.77
N ILE A 12 -15.74 -11.97 -3.64
CA ILE A 12 -15.04 -11.75 -4.92
C ILE A 12 -13.62 -11.26 -4.68
N LEU A 13 -13.41 -10.31 -3.77
CA LEU A 13 -12.08 -9.80 -3.40
C LEU A 13 -11.18 -10.91 -2.83
N GLU A 14 -11.68 -11.70 -1.87
CA GLU A 14 -10.94 -12.83 -1.28
C GLU A 14 -10.58 -13.90 -2.33
N ALA A 15 -11.51 -14.23 -3.22
CA ALA A 15 -11.26 -15.16 -4.31
C ALA A 15 -10.19 -14.62 -5.28
N ALA A 16 -10.23 -13.32 -5.57
CA ALA A 16 -9.25 -12.66 -6.42
C ALA A 16 -7.85 -12.70 -5.83
N VAL A 17 -7.68 -12.39 -4.53
CA VAL A 17 -6.39 -12.52 -3.84
C VAL A 17 -5.83 -13.93 -4.01
N LYS A 18 -6.62 -14.98 -3.74
CA LYS A 18 -6.21 -16.39 -3.88
C LYS A 18 -5.80 -16.72 -5.31
N GLN A 19 -6.59 -16.30 -6.31
CA GLN A 19 -6.30 -16.57 -7.72
C GLN A 19 -5.04 -15.83 -8.19
N PHE A 20 -4.87 -14.56 -7.81
CA PHE A 20 -3.71 -13.78 -8.17
C PHE A 20 -2.44 -14.28 -7.48
N SER A 21 -2.50 -14.70 -6.23
CA SER A 21 -1.33 -15.24 -5.50
C SER A 21 -0.85 -16.58 -6.08
N VAL A 22 -1.76 -17.43 -6.56
CA VAL A 22 -1.41 -18.77 -7.07
C VAL A 22 -1.00 -18.75 -8.55
N GLN A 23 -1.70 -17.97 -9.39
CA GLN A 23 -1.54 -18.01 -10.84
C GLN A 23 -0.89 -16.74 -11.41
N GLY A 24 -0.72 -15.69 -10.61
CA GLY A 24 -0.38 -14.35 -11.03
C GLY A 24 -1.57 -13.58 -11.62
N TYR A 25 -1.42 -12.26 -11.68
CA TYR A 25 -2.48 -11.40 -12.22
C TYR A 25 -2.85 -11.73 -13.66
N ASN A 26 -1.87 -12.02 -14.52
CA ASN A 26 -2.11 -12.21 -15.95
C ASN A 26 -2.94 -13.46 -16.25
N LYS A 27 -2.61 -14.59 -15.63
CA LYS A 27 -3.26 -15.89 -15.89
C LYS A 27 -4.62 -16.02 -15.20
N ALA A 28 -4.86 -15.33 -14.09
CA ALA A 28 -6.12 -15.35 -13.40
C ALA A 28 -7.23 -14.78 -14.28
N SER A 29 -8.32 -15.52 -14.45
CA SER A 29 -9.47 -15.12 -15.25
C SER A 29 -10.65 -14.74 -14.34
N VAL A 30 -11.55 -13.90 -14.86
CA VAL A 30 -12.82 -13.58 -14.19
C VAL A 30 -13.62 -14.86 -13.92
N ASP A 31 -13.56 -15.85 -14.82
CA ASP A 31 -14.25 -17.12 -14.66
C ASP A 31 -13.74 -17.90 -13.45
N ASN A 32 -12.42 -18.00 -13.29
CA ASN A 32 -11.81 -18.66 -12.15
C ASN A 32 -12.13 -17.94 -10.84
N ILE A 33 -12.12 -16.61 -10.84
CA ILE A 33 -12.49 -15.79 -9.69
C ILE A 33 -13.95 -16.01 -9.31
N CYS A 34 -14.87 -16.00 -10.29
CA CYS A 34 -16.30 -16.28 -10.06
C CYS A 34 -16.53 -17.68 -9.49
N ALA A 35 -15.87 -18.69 -10.07
CA ALA A 35 -15.98 -20.08 -9.58
C ALA A 35 -15.47 -20.20 -8.13
N GLN A 36 -14.32 -19.60 -7.83
CA GLN A 36 -13.74 -19.58 -6.48
C GLN A 36 -14.62 -18.83 -5.46
N ALA A 37 -15.24 -17.72 -5.88
CA ALA A 37 -16.14 -16.91 -5.04
C ALA A 37 -17.53 -17.53 -4.89
N GLY A 38 -17.89 -18.53 -5.71
CA GLY A 38 -19.25 -19.10 -5.77
C GLY A 38 -20.29 -18.06 -6.22
N VAL A 39 -19.94 -17.24 -7.23
CA VAL A 39 -20.83 -16.20 -7.78
C VAL A 39 -20.96 -16.33 -9.30
N SER A 40 -22.05 -15.78 -9.85
CA SER A 40 -22.20 -15.68 -11.31
C SER A 40 -21.35 -14.54 -11.89
N LYS A 41 -21.03 -14.62 -13.20
CA LYS A 41 -20.41 -13.49 -13.92
C LYS A 41 -21.25 -12.22 -13.83
N GLY A 42 -22.57 -12.31 -13.86
CA GLY A 42 -23.46 -11.16 -13.70
C GLY A 42 -23.29 -10.50 -12.35
N ALA A 43 -23.14 -11.29 -11.27
CA ALA A 43 -22.85 -10.74 -9.94
C ALA A 43 -21.46 -10.10 -9.87
N PHE A 44 -20.45 -10.67 -10.53
CA PHE A 44 -19.12 -10.05 -10.64
C PHE A 44 -19.20 -8.69 -11.32
N TYR A 45 -19.77 -8.62 -12.52
CA TYR A 45 -19.84 -7.37 -13.29
C TYR A 45 -20.78 -6.32 -12.68
N HIS A 46 -21.66 -6.70 -11.77
CA HIS A 46 -22.42 -5.77 -10.93
C HIS A 46 -21.51 -5.02 -9.95
N HIS A 47 -20.44 -5.66 -9.45
CA HIS A 47 -19.52 -5.07 -8.46
C HIS A 47 -18.26 -4.48 -9.08
N PHE A 48 -17.75 -5.08 -10.15
CA PHE A 48 -16.47 -4.71 -10.77
C PHE A 48 -16.59 -4.74 -12.29
N GLU A 49 -16.38 -3.61 -12.94
CA GLU A 49 -16.47 -3.47 -14.39
C GLU A 49 -15.45 -4.33 -15.16
N SER A 50 -14.33 -4.67 -14.51
CA SER A 50 -13.24 -5.43 -15.13
C SER A 50 -12.34 -6.08 -14.07
N LYS A 51 -11.44 -6.97 -14.52
CA LYS A 51 -10.38 -7.52 -13.67
C LYS A 51 -9.42 -6.42 -13.17
N GLN A 52 -9.16 -5.37 -13.96
CA GLN A 52 -8.39 -4.21 -13.54
C GLN A 52 -9.09 -3.43 -12.43
N ALA A 53 -10.41 -3.16 -12.57
CA ALA A 53 -11.19 -2.49 -11.53
C ALA A 53 -11.21 -3.28 -10.22
N LEU A 54 -11.34 -4.60 -10.30
CA LEU A 54 -11.22 -5.49 -9.15
C LEU A 54 -9.83 -5.37 -8.49
N PHE A 55 -8.75 -5.36 -9.27
CA PHE A 55 -7.40 -5.23 -8.73
C PHE A 55 -7.17 -3.89 -8.05
N LEU A 56 -7.63 -2.79 -8.66
CA LEU A 56 -7.56 -1.46 -8.04
C LEU A 56 -8.34 -1.41 -6.71
N ALA A 57 -9.48 -2.11 -6.62
CA ALA A 57 -10.22 -2.23 -5.37
C ALA A 57 -9.48 -3.06 -4.30
N LEU A 58 -8.70 -4.06 -4.71
CA LEU A 58 -7.80 -4.79 -3.80
C LEU A 58 -6.67 -3.91 -3.29
N LEU A 59 -6.04 -3.14 -4.17
CA LEU A 59 -5.01 -2.17 -3.81
C LEU A 59 -5.55 -1.15 -2.78
N ASP A 60 -6.73 -0.60 -3.04
CA ASP A 60 -7.39 0.35 -2.14
C ASP A 60 -7.73 -0.30 -0.78
N SER A 61 -8.28 -1.51 -0.78
CA SER A 61 -8.57 -2.27 0.45
C SER A 61 -7.32 -2.54 1.28
N TRP A 62 -6.21 -2.90 0.63
CA TRP A 62 -4.94 -3.13 1.30
C TRP A 62 -4.37 -1.85 1.91
N LEU A 63 -4.47 -0.73 1.20
CA LEU A 63 -4.00 0.58 1.66
C LEU A 63 -4.90 1.20 2.74
N ASN A 64 -6.16 0.77 2.87
CA ASN A 64 -7.10 1.28 3.86
C ASN A 64 -6.60 1.12 5.31
N THR A 65 -5.84 0.07 5.60
CA THR A 65 -5.21 -0.10 6.93
C THR A 65 -4.21 1.02 7.22
N PHE A 66 -3.46 1.44 6.20
CA PHE A 66 -2.55 2.57 6.32
C PHE A 66 -3.30 3.91 6.46
N ASP A 67 -4.38 4.10 5.70
CA ASP A 67 -5.25 5.28 5.80
C ASP A 67 -5.84 5.43 7.20
N GLN A 68 -6.27 4.32 7.83
CA GLN A 68 -6.77 4.32 9.21
C GLN A 68 -5.68 4.71 10.22
N ALA A 69 -4.46 4.24 10.05
CA ALA A 69 -3.33 4.62 10.90
C ALA A 69 -2.99 6.12 10.76
N VAL A 70 -3.03 6.64 9.53
CA VAL A 70 -2.86 8.08 9.24
C VAL A 70 -3.96 8.91 9.92
N GLU A 71 -5.20 8.48 9.85
CA GLU A 71 -6.33 9.18 10.48
C GLU A 71 -6.21 9.20 12.01
N ALA A 72 -5.86 8.06 12.62
CA ALA A 72 -5.70 7.94 14.06
C ALA A 72 -4.56 8.83 14.63
N SER A 73 -3.60 9.23 13.80
CA SER A 73 -2.46 10.07 14.20
C SER A 73 -2.71 11.58 14.14
N ARG A 74 -3.89 12.05 13.72
CA ARG A 74 -4.17 13.49 13.47
C ARG A 74 -3.99 14.39 14.68
N GLU A 75 -4.27 13.89 15.88
CA GLU A 75 -4.17 14.66 17.13
C GLU A 75 -2.78 14.57 17.80
N GLN A 76 -1.84 13.81 17.22
CA GLN A 76 -0.52 13.60 17.76
C GLN A 76 0.47 14.68 17.29
N THR A 77 1.57 14.82 18.03
CA THR A 77 2.74 15.57 17.55
C THR A 77 3.37 14.85 16.36
N VAL A 78 4.09 15.59 15.52
CA VAL A 78 4.70 14.99 14.33
C VAL A 78 5.71 13.89 14.67
N PRO A 79 6.62 14.03 15.67
CA PRO A 79 7.49 12.93 16.10
C PRO A 79 6.73 11.68 16.56
N GLU A 80 5.67 11.85 17.38
CA GLU A 80 4.84 10.71 17.83
C GLU A 80 4.18 9.99 16.68
N THR A 81 3.65 10.73 15.69
CA THR A 81 3.08 10.15 14.46
C THR A 81 4.11 9.30 13.72
N PHE A 82 5.33 9.80 13.54
CA PHE A 82 6.39 9.06 12.85
C PHE A 82 6.88 7.84 13.64
N HIS A 83 6.98 7.94 14.98
CA HIS A 83 7.31 6.78 15.82
C HIS A 83 6.24 5.69 15.73
N GLN A 84 4.96 6.05 15.80
CA GLN A 84 3.87 5.11 15.64
C GLN A 84 3.87 4.45 14.26
N MET A 85 4.14 5.21 13.20
CA MET A 85 4.31 4.66 11.86
C MET A 85 5.49 3.69 11.78
N ALA A 86 6.62 4.02 12.39
CA ALA A 86 7.79 3.15 12.45
C ALA A 86 7.48 1.82 13.17
N ASP A 87 6.71 1.86 14.26
CA ASP A 87 6.29 0.68 15.00
C ASP A 87 5.28 -0.19 14.24
N ALA A 88 4.40 0.43 13.45
CA ALA A 88 3.44 -0.28 12.60
C ALA A 88 4.08 -0.84 11.31
N PHE A 89 5.22 -0.29 10.88
CA PHE A 89 5.84 -0.59 9.60
C PHE A 89 6.20 -2.09 9.41
N PRO A 90 6.74 -2.83 10.41
CA PRO A 90 7.03 -4.25 10.25
C PRO A 90 5.81 -5.09 9.87
N PHE A 91 4.65 -4.81 10.46
CA PHE A 91 3.39 -5.49 10.11
C PHE A 91 2.94 -5.17 8.69
N LEU A 92 2.97 -3.89 8.33
CA LEU A 92 2.66 -3.44 6.96
C LEU A 92 3.65 -4.01 5.95
N PHE A 93 4.93 -4.10 6.32
CA PHE A 93 5.99 -4.65 5.49
C PHE A 93 5.77 -6.14 5.19
N GLN A 94 5.43 -6.95 6.20
CA GLN A 94 5.11 -8.35 6.01
C GLN A 94 3.91 -8.55 5.08
N SER A 95 2.81 -7.86 5.36
CA SER A 95 1.59 -7.92 4.53
C SER A 95 1.83 -7.45 3.09
N ALA A 96 2.64 -6.40 2.91
CA ALA A 96 3.02 -5.90 1.59
C ALA A 96 3.89 -6.88 0.83
N GLY A 97 4.89 -7.48 1.49
CA GLY A 97 5.84 -8.42 0.87
C GLY A 97 5.15 -9.63 0.25
N GLU A 98 4.15 -10.19 0.92
CA GLU A 98 3.34 -11.31 0.41
C GLU A 98 2.60 -10.98 -0.89
N ASN A 99 2.19 -9.73 -1.06
CA ASN A 99 1.40 -9.28 -2.21
C ASN A 99 2.24 -8.57 -3.30
N LEU A 100 3.50 -8.23 -3.02
CA LEU A 100 4.35 -7.44 -3.91
C LEU A 100 4.52 -8.04 -5.31
N PRO A 101 4.75 -9.37 -5.50
CA PRO A 101 4.86 -9.96 -6.83
C PRO A 101 3.61 -9.69 -7.69
N MET A 102 2.43 -9.82 -7.10
CA MET A 102 1.16 -9.56 -7.75
C MET A 102 1.02 -8.09 -8.16
N PHE A 103 1.44 -7.15 -7.29
CA PHE A 103 1.43 -5.72 -7.61
C PHE A 103 2.39 -5.35 -8.73
N LEU A 104 3.60 -5.90 -8.74
CA LEU A 104 4.59 -5.66 -9.80
C LEU A 104 4.09 -6.15 -11.15
N GLU A 105 3.47 -7.33 -11.20
CA GLU A 105 2.88 -7.87 -12.41
C GLU A 105 1.72 -6.99 -12.91
N PHE A 106 0.86 -6.52 -12.01
CA PHE A 106 -0.21 -5.59 -12.36
C PHE A 106 0.32 -4.27 -12.89
N TRP A 107 1.29 -3.64 -12.21
CA TRP A 107 1.86 -2.36 -12.65
C TRP A 107 2.51 -2.46 -14.02
N LEU A 108 3.19 -3.57 -14.32
CA LEU A 108 3.74 -3.81 -15.66
C LEU A 108 2.64 -3.84 -16.73
N GLN A 109 1.46 -4.38 -16.43
CA GLN A 109 0.32 -4.35 -17.35
C GLN A 109 -0.34 -2.96 -17.40
N ALA A 110 -0.55 -2.35 -16.24
CA ALA A 110 -1.19 -1.04 -16.11
C ALA A 110 -0.41 0.06 -16.85
N SER A 111 0.93 -0.04 -16.90
CA SER A 111 1.78 0.93 -17.60
C SER A 111 1.54 1.05 -19.11
N ARG A 112 0.76 0.12 -19.70
CA ARG A 112 0.37 0.12 -21.11
C ARG A 112 -0.96 0.84 -21.37
N ASP A 113 -1.68 1.23 -20.30
CA ASP A 113 -2.95 1.97 -20.37
C ASP A 113 -2.85 3.16 -19.42
N GLU A 114 -2.83 4.37 -19.96
CA GLU A 114 -2.63 5.60 -19.18
C GLU A 114 -3.68 5.76 -18.09
N LYS A 115 -4.96 5.44 -18.36
CA LYS A 115 -6.05 5.57 -17.39
C LYS A 115 -5.87 4.61 -16.21
N ILE A 116 -5.51 3.37 -16.49
CA ILE A 116 -5.27 2.35 -15.47
C ILE A 116 -4.00 2.69 -14.68
N TRP A 117 -2.96 3.16 -15.39
CA TRP A 117 -1.72 3.60 -14.75
C TRP A 117 -1.96 4.72 -13.75
N GLN A 118 -2.65 5.80 -14.16
CA GLN A 118 -2.96 6.93 -13.27
C GLN A 118 -3.77 6.50 -12.06
N ALA A 119 -4.74 5.60 -12.21
CA ALA A 119 -5.49 5.04 -11.09
C ALA A 119 -4.60 4.22 -10.15
N SER A 120 -3.65 3.45 -10.68
CA SER A 120 -2.75 2.59 -9.88
C SER A 120 -1.70 3.37 -9.09
N ILE A 121 -1.27 4.55 -9.57
CA ILE A 121 -0.30 5.41 -8.86
C ILE A 121 -0.94 6.50 -8.01
N ALA A 122 -2.25 6.68 -8.07
CA ALA A 122 -2.96 7.68 -7.27
C ALA A 122 -2.69 7.56 -5.75
N PRO A 123 -2.66 6.35 -5.14
CA PRO A 123 -2.28 6.18 -3.74
C PRO A 123 -0.86 6.69 -3.43
N TYR A 124 0.11 6.41 -4.31
CA TYR A 124 1.48 6.93 -4.14
C TYR A 124 1.48 8.45 -4.04
N HIS A 125 0.78 9.15 -4.93
CA HIS A 125 0.68 10.61 -4.89
C HIS A 125 -0.01 11.12 -3.62
N ARG A 126 -1.04 10.40 -3.15
CA ARG A 126 -1.75 10.72 -1.90
C ARG A 126 -0.82 10.64 -0.70
N TYR A 127 -0.08 9.55 -0.54
CA TYR A 127 0.85 9.38 0.57
C TYR A 127 2.04 10.31 0.49
N HIS A 128 2.59 10.54 -0.68
CA HIS A 128 3.64 11.53 -0.85
C HIS A 128 3.20 12.92 -0.36
N LYS A 129 2.02 13.38 -0.78
CA LYS A 129 1.45 14.66 -0.30
C LYS A 129 1.22 14.66 1.22
N HIS A 130 0.77 13.54 1.79
CA HIS A 130 0.58 13.40 3.23
C HIS A 130 1.92 13.56 3.98
N PHE A 131 2.98 12.86 3.58
CA PHE A 131 4.30 13.00 4.18
C PHE A 131 4.86 14.42 4.02
N VAL A 132 4.71 15.04 2.86
CA VAL A 132 5.09 16.45 2.67
C VAL A 132 4.38 17.36 3.68
N SER A 133 3.08 17.15 3.91
CA SER A 133 2.30 17.93 4.88
C SER A 133 2.77 17.70 6.32
N LEU A 134 3.04 16.46 6.72
CA LEU A 134 3.57 16.13 8.05
C LEU A 134 4.95 16.77 8.30
N ILE A 135 5.85 16.69 7.33
CA ILE A 135 7.18 17.27 7.44
C ILE A 135 7.10 18.80 7.58
N LYS A 136 6.25 19.46 6.76
CA LYS A 136 6.00 20.90 6.89
C LYS A 136 5.46 21.28 8.27
N LYS A 137 4.53 20.47 8.82
CA LYS A 137 4.01 20.66 10.18
C LYS A 137 5.14 20.53 11.21
N GLY A 138 5.98 19.50 11.13
CA GLY A 138 7.11 19.30 12.05
C GLY A 138 8.14 20.42 12.01
N ILE A 139 8.45 20.98 10.84
CA ILE A 139 9.30 22.15 10.69
C ILE A 139 8.64 23.38 11.35
N ALA A 140 7.35 23.61 11.08
CA ALA A 140 6.62 24.77 11.61
C ALA A 140 6.49 24.74 13.14
N GLU A 141 6.29 23.57 13.76
CA GLU A 141 6.24 23.40 15.21
C GLU A 141 7.63 23.30 15.86
N GLY A 142 8.68 23.28 15.04
CA GLY A 142 10.08 23.29 15.52
C GLY A 142 10.61 21.92 15.97
N SER A 143 9.87 20.82 15.78
CA SER A 143 10.32 19.46 16.08
C SER A 143 11.26 18.90 15.01
N PHE A 144 11.16 19.38 13.77
CA PHE A 144 12.03 18.98 12.66
C PHE A 144 13.00 20.10 12.27
N ALA A 145 14.17 19.70 11.77
CA ALA A 145 15.12 20.59 11.14
C ALA A 145 14.54 21.21 9.86
N ASP A 146 15.06 22.35 9.43
CA ASP A 146 14.66 22.99 8.17
C ASP A 146 15.24 22.20 6.99
N VAL A 147 14.45 21.30 6.46
CA VAL A 147 14.79 20.42 5.33
C VAL A 147 13.83 20.66 4.18
N ASN A 148 14.19 20.23 2.97
CA ASN A 148 13.25 20.22 1.85
C ASN A 148 12.16 19.16 2.08
N PRO A 149 10.86 19.54 2.29
CA PRO A 149 9.82 18.59 2.63
C PRO A 149 9.50 17.60 1.51
N ASP A 150 9.60 18.00 0.24
CA ASP A 150 9.37 17.11 -0.91
C ASP A 150 10.46 16.04 -1.01
N LEU A 151 11.73 16.45 -0.85
CA LEU A 151 12.85 15.51 -0.86
C LEU A 151 12.77 14.52 0.30
N ALA A 152 12.49 14.99 1.52
CA ALA A 152 12.36 14.14 2.69
C ALA A 152 11.20 13.13 2.55
N ALA A 153 10.05 13.58 2.04
CA ALA A 153 8.92 12.68 1.74
C ALA A 153 9.29 11.61 0.70
N ARG A 154 10.03 11.98 -0.35
CA ARG A 154 10.52 11.01 -1.36
C ARG A 154 11.48 10.00 -0.76
N LEU A 155 12.40 10.42 0.11
CA LEU A 155 13.33 9.51 0.78
C LEU A 155 12.59 8.49 1.66
N ILE A 156 11.57 8.92 2.41
CA ILE A 156 10.74 8.02 3.23
C ILE A 156 10.06 6.97 2.34
N VAL A 157 9.37 7.40 1.30
CA VAL A 157 8.64 6.47 0.40
C VAL A 157 9.62 5.57 -0.35
N SER A 158 10.74 6.11 -0.85
CA SER A 158 11.76 5.33 -1.57
C SER A 158 12.41 4.27 -0.68
N THR A 159 12.67 4.58 0.60
CA THR A 159 13.20 3.62 1.56
C THR A 159 12.22 2.48 1.78
N ALA A 160 10.94 2.78 2.02
CA ALA A 160 9.90 1.76 2.20
C ALA A 160 9.78 0.85 0.97
N MET A 161 9.67 1.43 -0.22
CA MET A 161 9.56 0.67 -1.47
C MET A 161 10.83 -0.12 -1.78
N GLY A 162 12.00 0.48 -1.56
CA GLY A 162 13.29 -0.17 -1.78
C GLY A 162 13.50 -1.38 -0.86
N LEU A 163 13.15 -1.28 0.41
CA LEU A 163 13.22 -2.39 1.36
C LEU A 163 12.26 -3.53 0.99
N LEU A 164 11.04 -3.23 0.57
CA LEU A 164 10.09 -4.23 0.06
C LEU A 164 10.64 -4.95 -1.16
N LEU A 165 11.23 -4.22 -2.10
CA LEU A 165 11.83 -4.83 -3.29
C LEU A 165 13.05 -5.70 -2.93
N GLN A 166 13.91 -5.25 -2.01
CA GLN A 166 15.06 -6.02 -1.55
C GLN A 166 14.63 -7.31 -0.86
N SER A 167 13.58 -7.28 -0.03
CA SER A 167 13.07 -8.48 0.63
C SER A 167 12.50 -9.51 -0.35
N LEU A 168 11.98 -9.07 -1.49
CA LEU A 168 11.56 -9.96 -2.57
C LEU A 168 12.76 -10.57 -3.31
N LEU A 169 13.81 -9.78 -3.55
CA LEU A 169 15.00 -10.23 -4.28
C LEU A 169 15.87 -11.18 -3.47
N ASP A 170 15.96 -10.98 -2.17
CA ASP A 170 16.77 -11.78 -1.25
C ASP A 170 16.04 -12.00 0.09
N PRO A 171 15.02 -12.89 0.13
CA PRO A 171 14.19 -13.08 1.31
C PRO A 171 14.95 -13.46 2.57
N GLU A 172 16.02 -14.24 2.42
CA GLU A 172 16.85 -14.76 3.53
C GLU A 172 18.06 -13.86 3.86
N GLY A 173 18.31 -12.80 3.08
CA GLY A 173 19.48 -11.94 3.20
C GLY A 173 19.52 -11.09 4.46
N ALA A 174 18.36 -10.85 5.08
CA ALA A 174 18.27 -10.09 6.32
C ALA A 174 16.99 -10.42 7.11
N LYS A 175 16.94 -9.96 8.37
CA LYS A 175 15.69 -9.87 9.14
C LYS A 175 14.94 -8.60 8.70
N TRP A 176 14.24 -8.68 7.57
CA TRP A 176 13.69 -7.53 6.86
C TRP A 176 12.76 -6.65 7.71
N GLU A 177 11.96 -7.21 8.61
CA GLU A 177 11.13 -6.45 9.55
C GLU A 177 11.98 -5.58 10.48
N LYS A 178 13.11 -6.13 10.95
CA LYS A 178 14.07 -5.38 11.78
C LYS A 178 14.75 -4.28 10.98
N VAL A 179 15.22 -4.60 9.77
CA VAL A 179 15.86 -3.62 8.87
C VAL A 179 14.89 -2.49 8.54
N ALA A 180 13.62 -2.81 8.28
CA ALA A 180 12.59 -1.83 7.99
C ALA A 180 12.38 -0.85 9.18
N ARG A 181 12.27 -1.38 10.40
CA ARG A 181 12.14 -0.56 11.61
C ARG A 181 13.35 0.35 11.82
N GLU A 182 14.56 -0.22 11.80
CA GLU A 182 15.81 0.50 12.06
C GLU A 182 16.06 1.58 10.99
N SER A 183 15.78 1.29 9.73
CA SER A 183 15.90 2.26 8.63
C SER A 183 14.92 3.43 8.79
N THR A 184 13.68 3.14 9.18
CA THR A 184 12.68 4.19 9.43
C THR A 184 13.08 5.07 10.61
N THR A 185 13.55 4.47 11.71
CA THR A 185 14.06 5.22 12.87
C THR A 185 15.26 6.08 12.48
N MET A 186 16.22 5.53 11.75
CA MET A 186 17.40 6.27 11.30
C MET A 186 17.04 7.47 10.43
N LEU A 187 16.08 7.33 9.52
CA LEU A 187 15.56 8.43 8.71
C LEU A 187 14.91 9.51 9.58
N LEU A 188 14.07 9.10 10.53
CA LEU A 188 13.41 10.02 11.44
C LEU A 188 14.42 10.81 12.26
N ASP A 189 15.45 10.15 12.82
CA ASP A 189 16.51 10.79 13.59
C ASP A 189 17.26 11.85 12.78
N THR A 190 17.36 11.71 11.46
CA THR A 190 17.94 12.74 10.59
C THR A 190 17.05 13.95 10.38
N LEU A 191 15.75 13.82 10.60
CA LEU A 191 14.77 14.91 10.47
C LEU A 191 14.57 15.67 11.78
N LEU A 192 14.78 15.02 12.94
CA LEU A 192 14.61 15.65 14.25
C LEU A 192 15.59 16.80 14.44
N LYS A 193 15.09 17.89 15.00
CA LYS A 193 15.93 19.02 15.40
C LYS A 193 16.73 18.62 16.64
N LYS A 194 18.06 18.74 16.55
CA LYS A 194 18.99 18.52 17.67
C LYS A 194 18.99 19.69 18.63
#